data_e2668d455a86d530ad56d04e57446ba7
#
_entry.id   e2668d455a86d530ad56d04e57446ba7
#
_cell.length_a   1.000
_cell.length_b   1.000
_cell.length_c   1.000
_cell.angle_alpha   90.00
_cell.angle_beta   90.00
_cell.angle_gamma   90.00
#
_symmetry.space_group_name_H-M   'P 1'
#
loop_
_entity.id
_entity.type
_entity.pdbx_description
1 polymer ?
#
loop_
_entity_poly.entity_id
_entity_poly.type
_entity_poly.pdbx_seq_one_letter_code
_entity_poly.pdbx_strand_id
1 'polypeptide(L)'
;MTRVLVVDDEPQILRALRINLRVREYEVHVAATGAEALQVASRYPPDLVILDLGLPDLDGVEVIQGLRGWTRAPIIVLSGRADSSDKVEALDAGADDYITKPFGVEELLARMRAAVRRTGAAEDLPRIRLGQLVVDLAAKRVTRQAAVPTGAGPAGAGPAGPGGPGAAGAEVPGAHPDDVRLTPTEWHLLEVLLRNPGRLLSRNQLLTEVWGPGYADATGNLRLYMAQLRRKLEPDPARPRWLITEPGMGYRYQPSPDEDPDQPAAE
;
A
#
# COMPACT_ATOMS: atom_id res chain seq x y z
N MET A 1 -22.21 2.09 -1.83
CA MET A 1 -22.15 1.80 -0.38
C MET A 1 -20.82 1.15 -0.09
N THR A 2 -20.04 1.63 0.86
CA THR A 2 -18.70 1.10 1.15
C THR A 2 -18.81 -0.22 1.91
N ARG A 3 -18.25 -1.29 1.36
CA ARG A 3 -18.24 -2.62 1.97
C ARG A 3 -17.08 -2.77 2.92
N VAL A 4 -17.37 -3.14 4.16
CA VAL A 4 -16.39 -3.34 5.23
C VAL A 4 -16.43 -4.79 5.68
N LEU A 5 -15.28 -5.46 5.64
CA LEU A 5 -15.10 -6.76 6.26
C LEU A 5 -14.49 -6.54 7.66
N VAL A 6 -15.16 -7.07 8.69
CA VAL A 6 -14.68 -7.04 10.09
C VAL A 6 -14.32 -8.46 10.48
N VAL A 7 -13.09 -8.67 10.91
CA VAL A 7 -12.53 -9.95 11.31
C VAL A 7 -12.03 -9.86 12.75
N ASP A 8 -12.65 -10.62 13.64
CA ASP A 8 -12.32 -10.63 15.07
C ASP A 8 -12.92 -11.90 15.70
N ASP A 9 -12.22 -12.59 16.56
CA ASP A 9 -12.72 -13.80 17.21
C ASP A 9 -13.66 -13.51 18.37
N GLU A 10 -13.71 -12.25 18.85
CA GLU A 10 -14.58 -11.80 19.91
C GLU A 10 -15.99 -11.43 19.37
N PRO A 11 -17.07 -12.23 19.67
CA PRO A 11 -18.41 -11.93 19.15
C PRO A 11 -18.97 -10.59 19.61
N GLN A 12 -18.51 -10.09 20.75
CA GLN A 12 -18.92 -8.78 21.27
C GLN A 12 -18.37 -7.63 20.41
N ILE A 13 -17.12 -7.71 19.98
CA ILE A 13 -16.47 -6.74 19.09
C ILE A 13 -17.16 -6.76 17.72
N LEU A 14 -17.35 -7.95 17.13
CA LEU A 14 -18.06 -8.10 15.86
C LEU A 14 -19.45 -7.46 15.90
N ARG A 15 -20.22 -7.73 16.99
CA ARG A 15 -21.57 -7.16 17.17
C ARG A 15 -21.51 -5.64 17.29
N ALA A 16 -20.61 -5.11 18.13
CA ALA A 16 -20.50 -3.68 18.37
C ALA A 16 -20.11 -2.93 17.11
N LEU A 17 -19.09 -3.41 16.38
CA LEU A 17 -18.63 -2.79 15.14
C LEU A 17 -19.71 -2.89 14.05
N ARG A 18 -20.37 -4.04 13.89
CA ARG A 18 -21.44 -4.22 12.92
C ARG A 18 -22.58 -3.22 13.13
N ILE A 19 -23.02 -2.99 14.37
CA ILE A 19 -24.08 -2.02 14.69
C ILE A 19 -23.60 -0.60 14.38
N ASN A 20 -22.43 -0.21 14.89
CA ASN A 20 -21.92 1.15 14.74
C ASN A 20 -21.65 1.53 13.27
N LEU A 21 -21.15 0.58 12.48
CA LEU A 21 -20.86 0.81 11.06
C LEU A 21 -22.13 0.84 10.21
N ARG A 22 -23.12 -0.04 10.48
CA ARG A 22 -24.40 -0.04 9.75
C ARG A 22 -25.20 1.24 9.96
N VAL A 23 -25.22 1.81 11.15
CA VAL A 23 -25.86 3.11 11.43
C VAL A 23 -25.25 4.23 10.57
N ARG A 24 -24.01 4.04 10.09
CA ARG A 24 -23.28 4.99 9.27
C ARG A 24 -23.25 4.59 7.78
N GLU A 25 -24.19 3.76 7.37
CA GLU A 25 -24.41 3.35 5.97
C GLU A 25 -23.28 2.53 5.36
N TYR A 26 -22.47 1.82 6.18
CA TYR A 26 -21.55 0.82 5.66
C TYR A 26 -22.26 -0.51 5.46
N GLU A 27 -21.95 -1.22 4.38
CA GLU A 27 -22.29 -2.62 4.20
C GLU A 27 -21.26 -3.46 4.95
N VAL A 28 -21.70 -4.21 5.99
CA VAL A 28 -20.78 -4.89 6.90
C VAL A 28 -20.92 -6.39 6.79
N HIS A 29 -19.82 -7.03 6.40
CA HIS A 29 -19.59 -8.46 6.49
C HIS A 29 -18.70 -8.77 7.70
N VAL A 30 -18.89 -9.91 8.33
CA VAL A 30 -18.13 -10.30 9.52
C VAL A 30 -17.54 -11.69 9.31
N ALA A 31 -16.39 -11.93 9.92
CA ALA A 31 -15.75 -13.24 10.00
C ALA A 31 -15.14 -13.42 11.39
N ALA A 32 -15.22 -14.63 11.95
CA ALA A 32 -14.68 -14.94 13.27
C ALA A 32 -13.33 -15.67 13.19
N THR A 33 -12.88 -16.03 11.99
CA THR A 33 -11.63 -16.75 11.74
C THR A 33 -10.93 -16.22 10.49
N GLY A 34 -9.64 -16.49 10.36
CA GLY A 34 -8.85 -16.10 9.20
C GLY A 34 -9.30 -16.76 7.91
N ALA A 35 -9.59 -18.07 7.96
CA ALA A 35 -10.09 -18.81 6.81
C ALA A 35 -11.47 -18.29 6.34
N GLU A 36 -12.37 -17.99 7.26
CA GLU A 36 -13.67 -17.37 6.97
C GLU A 36 -13.47 -15.98 6.34
N ALA A 37 -12.53 -15.19 6.86
CA ALA A 37 -12.22 -13.86 6.33
C ALA A 37 -11.81 -13.91 4.86
N LEU A 38 -10.91 -14.83 4.48
CA LEU A 38 -10.48 -15.01 3.10
C LEU A 38 -11.63 -15.45 2.19
N GLN A 39 -12.51 -16.37 2.67
CA GLN A 39 -13.69 -16.80 1.92
C GLN A 39 -14.71 -15.67 1.73
N VAL A 40 -15.04 -14.94 2.79
CA VAL A 40 -15.98 -13.82 2.73
C VAL A 40 -15.45 -12.73 1.82
N ALA A 41 -14.18 -12.40 1.93
CA ALA A 41 -13.55 -11.39 1.12
C ALA A 41 -13.53 -11.75 -0.38
N SER A 42 -13.34 -13.02 -0.73
CA SER A 42 -13.39 -13.47 -2.13
C SER A 42 -14.81 -13.41 -2.71
N ARG A 43 -15.83 -13.70 -1.90
CA ARG A 43 -17.24 -13.69 -2.31
C ARG A 43 -17.83 -12.27 -2.36
N TYR A 44 -17.42 -11.43 -1.44
CA TYR A 44 -17.85 -10.04 -1.28
C TYR A 44 -16.63 -9.14 -1.18
N PRO A 45 -15.99 -8.78 -2.32
CA PRO A 45 -14.77 -7.98 -2.30
C PRO A 45 -14.94 -6.71 -1.47
N PRO A 46 -14.18 -6.56 -0.37
CA PRO A 46 -14.32 -5.43 0.53
C PRO A 46 -13.65 -4.17 -0.04
N ASP A 47 -14.17 -3.01 0.32
CA ASP A 47 -13.56 -1.70 0.09
C ASP A 47 -12.65 -1.29 1.27
N LEU A 48 -12.79 -1.97 2.42
CA LEU A 48 -11.97 -1.81 3.62
C LEU A 48 -12.06 -3.06 4.48
N VAL A 49 -10.94 -3.45 5.09
CA VAL A 49 -10.86 -4.57 6.04
C VAL A 49 -10.45 -4.04 7.43
N ILE A 50 -11.14 -4.51 8.46
CA ILE A 50 -10.76 -4.34 9.87
C ILE A 50 -10.39 -5.74 10.35
N LEU A 51 -9.19 -5.94 10.88
CA LEU A 51 -8.64 -7.26 11.15
C LEU A 51 -8.00 -7.32 12.54
N ASP A 52 -8.41 -8.26 13.38
CA ASP A 52 -7.62 -8.66 14.55
C ASP A 52 -6.49 -9.62 14.13
N LEU A 53 -5.36 -9.52 14.82
CA LEU A 53 -4.22 -10.45 14.61
C LEU A 53 -4.39 -11.75 15.43
N GLY A 54 -5.13 -11.70 16.53
CA GLY A 54 -5.29 -12.81 17.47
C GLY A 54 -6.35 -13.83 17.05
N LEU A 55 -6.38 -14.26 15.79
CA LEU A 55 -7.38 -15.23 15.33
C LEU A 55 -7.05 -16.66 15.75
N PRO A 56 -8.08 -17.53 15.90
CA PRO A 56 -7.88 -18.88 16.45
C PRO A 56 -7.29 -19.91 15.47
N ASP A 57 -7.31 -19.63 14.18
CA ASP A 57 -6.98 -20.58 13.10
C ASP A 57 -5.75 -20.19 12.28
N LEU A 58 -5.61 -18.91 11.92
CA LEU A 58 -4.51 -18.35 11.17
C LEU A 58 -3.96 -17.14 11.88
N ASP A 59 -2.65 -16.90 11.76
CA ASP A 59 -2.09 -15.63 12.19
C ASP A 59 -2.65 -14.48 11.32
N GLY A 60 -3.02 -13.36 11.95
CA GLY A 60 -3.55 -12.21 11.22
C GLY A 60 -2.58 -11.69 10.15
N VAL A 61 -1.27 -11.87 10.32
CA VAL A 61 -0.24 -11.54 9.32
C VAL A 61 -0.41 -12.40 8.07
N GLU A 62 -0.69 -13.70 8.22
CA GLU A 62 -0.97 -14.60 7.09
C GLU A 62 -2.26 -14.20 6.36
N VAL A 63 -3.28 -13.76 7.10
CA VAL A 63 -4.52 -13.23 6.51
C VAL A 63 -4.25 -11.96 5.70
N ILE A 64 -3.42 -11.03 6.20
CA ILE A 64 -2.99 -9.84 5.46
C ILE A 64 -2.30 -10.23 4.16
N GLN A 65 -1.33 -11.14 4.20
CA GLN A 65 -0.61 -11.61 3.02
C GLN A 65 -1.54 -12.27 2.01
N GLY A 66 -2.46 -13.11 2.49
CA GLY A 66 -3.49 -13.76 1.66
C GLY A 66 -4.37 -12.73 0.94
N LEU A 67 -4.87 -11.72 1.65
CA LEU A 67 -5.64 -10.62 1.06
C LEU A 67 -4.82 -9.81 0.05
N ARG A 68 -3.57 -9.48 0.37
CA ARG A 68 -2.69 -8.70 -0.50
C ARG A 68 -2.33 -9.42 -1.81
N GLY A 69 -2.49 -10.73 -1.86
CA GLY A 69 -2.36 -11.51 -3.09
C GLY A 69 -3.28 -11.01 -4.21
N TRP A 70 -4.46 -10.47 -3.89
CA TRP A 70 -5.48 -10.13 -4.88
C TRP A 70 -6.28 -8.84 -4.62
N THR A 71 -6.23 -8.23 -3.40
CA THR A 71 -6.92 -6.97 -3.15
C THR A 71 -5.98 -5.84 -2.70
N ARG A 72 -6.36 -4.62 -3.08
CA ARG A 72 -5.72 -3.36 -2.63
C ARG A 72 -6.59 -2.61 -1.61
N ALA A 73 -7.67 -3.22 -1.13
CA ALA A 73 -8.51 -2.60 -0.10
C ALA A 73 -7.67 -2.25 1.14
N PRO A 74 -7.84 -1.08 1.76
CA PRO A 74 -7.15 -0.73 2.99
C PRO A 74 -7.42 -1.78 4.08
N ILE A 75 -6.37 -2.16 4.84
CA ILE A 75 -6.45 -3.07 5.97
C ILE A 75 -6.05 -2.31 7.23
N ILE A 76 -6.97 -2.15 8.17
CA ILE A 76 -6.75 -1.56 9.49
C ILE A 76 -6.69 -2.72 10.49
N VAL A 77 -5.55 -2.87 11.16
CA VAL A 77 -5.37 -3.87 12.20
C VAL A 77 -5.90 -3.34 13.53
N LEU A 78 -6.69 -4.14 14.22
CA LEU A 78 -7.09 -3.94 15.64
C LEU A 78 -6.45 -5.03 16.46
N SER A 79 -5.57 -4.72 17.40
CA SER A 79 -4.91 -5.77 18.19
C SER A 79 -4.69 -5.36 19.65
N GLY A 80 -4.86 -6.32 20.54
CA GLY A 80 -4.48 -6.19 21.95
C GLY A 80 -2.98 -6.32 22.18
N ARG A 81 -2.21 -6.74 21.16
CA ARG A 81 -0.77 -6.85 21.23
C ARG A 81 -0.15 -5.46 21.12
N ALA A 82 0.44 -4.99 22.21
CA ALA A 82 1.06 -3.66 22.28
C ALA A 82 2.54 -3.69 21.84
N ASP A 83 3.05 -4.86 21.44
CA ASP A 83 4.47 -5.00 21.13
C ASP A 83 4.81 -4.33 19.79
N SER A 84 5.92 -3.61 19.77
CA SER A 84 6.37 -2.89 18.59
C SER A 84 6.73 -3.83 17.43
N SER A 85 7.11 -5.08 17.73
CA SER A 85 7.43 -6.11 16.73
C SER A 85 6.20 -6.53 15.93
N ASP A 86 5.08 -6.84 16.60
CA ASP A 86 3.83 -7.28 15.94
C ASP A 86 3.27 -6.17 15.03
N LYS A 87 3.39 -4.91 15.48
CA LYS A 87 2.99 -3.77 14.67
C LYS A 87 3.85 -3.62 13.41
N VAL A 88 5.17 -3.78 13.54
CA VAL A 88 6.10 -3.72 12.39
C VAL A 88 5.79 -4.85 11.42
N GLU A 89 5.59 -6.07 11.93
CA GLU A 89 5.31 -7.24 11.12
C GLU A 89 4.00 -7.11 10.34
N ALA A 90 2.91 -6.67 10.99
CA ALA A 90 1.63 -6.43 10.32
C ALA A 90 1.73 -5.36 9.21
N LEU A 91 2.45 -4.26 9.49
CA LEU A 91 2.67 -3.19 8.51
C LEU A 91 3.59 -3.64 7.37
N ASP A 92 4.62 -4.45 7.65
CA ASP A 92 5.49 -5.05 6.63
C ASP A 92 4.74 -6.07 5.75
N ALA A 93 3.79 -6.81 6.33
CA ALA A 93 2.90 -7.70 5.59
C ALA A 93 1.90 -6.96 4.68
N GLY A 94 1.71 -5.64 4.90
CA GLY A 94 0.89 -4.79 4.04
C GLY A 94 -0.35 -4.19 4.71
N ALA A 95 -0.45 -4.20 6.05
CA ALA A 95 -1.47 -3.41 6.73
C ALA A 95 -1.27 -1.91 6.48
N ASP A 96 -2.37 -1.15 6.39
CA ASP A 96 -2.37 0.29 6.13
C ASP A 96 -2.38 1.11 7.41
N ASP A 97 -2.87 0.55 8.49
CA ASP A 97 -2.93 1.20 9.80
C ASP A 97 -3.02 0.16 10.91
N TYR A 98 -2.68 0.58 12.13
CA TYR A 98 -2.68 -0.29 13.31
C TYR A 98 -3.24 0.48 14.51
N ILE A 99 -4.25 -0.09 15.15
CA ILE A 99 -4.91 0.46 16.33
C ILE A 99 -4.79 -0.56 17.48
N THR A 100 -4.31 -0.10 18.62
CA THR A 100 -4.24 -0.94 19.82
C THR A 100 -5.58 -1.01 20.55
N LYS A 101 -5.98 -2.20 20.97
CA LYS A 101 -7.13 -2.41 21.90
C LYS A 101 -6.68 -2.02 23.33
N PRO A 102 -7.49 -1.31 24.14
CA PRO A 102 -8.83 -0.81 23.81
C PRO A 102 -8.81 0.46 22.96
N PHE A 103 -9.75 0.61 22.05
CA PHE A 103 -9.86 1.74 21.13
C PHE A 103 -11.22 2.44 21.21
N GLY A 104 -11.24 3.71 20.82
CA GLY A 104 -12.48 4.47 20.67
C GLY A 104 -13.13 4.23 19.31
N VAL A 105 -14.46 4.07 19.27
CA VAL A 105 -15.19 3.90 17.99
C VAL A 105 -14.97 5.09 17.07
N GLU A 106 -14.95 6.31 17.61
CA GLU A 106 -14.72 7.53 16.80
C GLU A 106 -13.31 7.60 16.23
N GLU A 107 -12.31 7.08 16.95
CA GLU A 107 -10.95 6.94 16.43
C GLU A 107 -10.92 5.98 15.23
N LEU A 108 -11.50 4.78 15.38
CA LEU A 108 -11.58 3.81 14.30
C LEU A 108 -12.28 4.40 13.07
N LEU A 109 -13.41 5.10 13.26
CA LEU A 109 -14.15 5.73 12.18
C LEU A 109 -13.36 6.83 11.48
N ALA A 110 -12.58 7.62 12.21
CA ALA A 110 -11.71 8.63 11.62
C ALA A 110 -10.64 7.99 10.73
N ARG A 111 -10.04 6.88 11.18
CA ARG A 111 -9.05 6.11 10.44
C ARG A 111 -9.65 5.43 9.20
N MET A 112 -10.84 4.85 9.31
CA MET A 112 -11.59 4.28 8.19
C MET A 112 -11.85 5.33 7.10
N ARG A 113 -12.36 6.53 7.50
CA ARG A 113 -12.58 7.62 6.54
C ARG A 113 -11.28 8.04 5.84
N ALA A 114 -10.18 8.13 6.57
CA ALA A 114 -8.87 8.45 6.01
C ALA A 114 -8.39 7.36 5.03
N ALA A 115 -8.59 6.09 5.37
CA ALA A 115 -8.21 4.96 4.53
C ALA A 115 -9.02 4.91 3.22
N VAL A 116 -10.36 5.07 3.29
CA VAL A 116 -11.24 5.04 2.11
C VAL A 116 -11.01 6.24 1.19
N ARG A 117 -10.76 7.45 1.74
CA ARG A 117 -10.47 8.64 0.93
C ARG A 117 -9.25 8.46 0.04
N ARG A 118 -8.26 7.66 0.46
CA ARG A 118 -7.04 7.36 -0.29
C ARG A 118 -7.28 6.57 -1.58
N THR A 119 -8.43 5.89 -1.70
CA THR A 119 -8.76 5.07 -2.88
C THR A 119 -9.50 5.83 -3.99
N GLY A 120 -9.92 7.08 -3.79
CA GLY A 120 -10.86 7.77 -4.66
C GLY A 120 -10.48 9.17 -5.11
N ALA A 121 -9.46 9.36 -5.96
CA ALA A 121 -9.35 10.56 -6.80
C ALA A 121 -8.42 10.27 -7.99
N ALA A 122 -9.02 9.98 -9.14
CA ALA A 122 -8.31 10.01 -10.42
C ALA A 122 -8.58 11.38 -11.06
N GLU A 123 -7.65 12.33 -10.90
CA GLU A 123 -7.50 13.48 -11.77
C GLU A 123 -6.33 13.22 -12.72
N ASP A 124 -6.26 13.91 -13.88
CA ASP A 124 -5.17 13.82 -14.86
C ASP A 124 -3.81 14.13 -14.21
N LEU A 125 -3.20 13.11 -13.64
CA LEU A 125 -1.90 13.22 -12.97
C LEU A 125 -0.80 12.76 -13.91
N PRO A 126 0.33 13.49 -13.96
CA PRO A 126 1.43 13.18 -14.86
C PRO A 126 2.04 11.80 -14.55
N ARG A 127 2.54 11.15 -15.59
CA ARG A 127 3.44 10.00 -15.44
C ARG A 127 4.81 10.50 -15.06
N ILE A 128 5.34 9.98 -13.96
CA ILE A 128 6.65 10.39 -13.43
C ILE A 128 7.62 9.22 -13.61
N ARG A 129 8.82 9.51 -14.13
CA ARG A 129 9.89 8.53 -14.25
C ARG A 129 10.77 8.58 -13.00
N LEU A 130 11.08 7.41 -12.46
CA LEU A 130 12.07 7.20 -11.41
C LEU A 130 13.10 6.19 -11.92
N GLY A 131 14.05 6.66 -12.72
CA GLY A 131 15.00 5.81 -13.42
C GLY A 131 14.32 4.83 -14.38
N GLN A 132 14.37 3.53 -14.06
CA GLN A 132 13.70 2.48 -14.86
C GLN A 132 12.22 2.28 -14.49
N LEU A 133 11.71 2.98 -13.48
CA LEU A 133 10.33 2.88 -13.06
C LEU A 133 9.51 4.03 -13.66
N VAL A 134 8.29 3.72 -14.08
CA VAL A 134 7.28 4.69 -14.47
C VAL A 134 6.14 4.63 -13.46
N VAL A 135 5.92 5.73 -12.76
CA VAL A 135 4.83 5.91 -11.80
C VAL A 135 3.68 6.60 -12.53
N ASP A 136 2.61 5.88 -12.76
CA ASP A 136 1.34 6.42 -13.27
C ASP A 136 0.43 6.70 -12.08
N LEU A 137 0.33 7.95 -11.68
CA LEU A 137 -0.45 8.36 -10.51
C LEU A 137 -1.96 8.22 -10.77
N ALA A 138 -2.42 8.41 -12.01
CA ALA A 138 -3.82 8.26 -12.38
C ALA A 138 -4.26 6.78 -12.32
N ALA A 139 -3.45 5.89 -12.90
CA ALA A 139 -3.71 4.45 -12.88
C ALA A 139 -3.32 3.78 -11.55
N LYS A 140 -2.69 4.51 -10.62
CA LYS A 140 -2.10 3.98 -9.37
C LYS A 140 -1.24 2.74 -9.63
N ARG A 141 -0.32 2.85 -10.59
CA ARG A 141 0.55 1.77 -11.05
C ARG A 141 2.00 2.24 -11.13
N VAL A 142 2.91 1.37 -10.70
CA VAL A 142 4.35 1.52 -10.93
C VAL A 142 4.79 0.35 -11.81
N THR A 143 5.32 0.66 -12.98
CA THR A 143 5.82 -0.34 -13.93
C THR A 143 7.32 -0.19 -14.09
N ARG A 144 8.03 -1.31 -14.22
CA ARG A 144 9.43 -1.31 -14.61
C ARG A 144 9.51 -1.31 -16.12
N GLN A 145 10.12 -0.29 -16.70
CA GLN A 145 10.40 -0.28 -18.12
C GLN A 145 11.63 -1.16 -18.38
N ALA A 146 11.48 -2.19 -19.20
CA ALA A 146 12.63 -2.93 -19.70
C ALA A 146 13.57 -1.94 -20.39
N ALA A 147 14.87 -2.02 -20.07
CA ALA A 147 15.88 -1.22 -20.76
C ALA A 147 15.76 -1.49 -22.27
N VAL A 148 15.44 -0.47 -23.05
CA VAL A 148 15.52 -0.56 -24.52
C VAL A 148 16.99 -0.82 -24.83
N PRO A 149 17.37 -1.97 -25.40
CA PRO A 149 18.75 -2.20 -25.78
C PRO A 149 19.11 -1.21 -26.89
N THR A 150 19.86 -0.19 -26.55
CA THR A 150 20.52 0.69 -27.51
C THR A 150 21.58 -0.12 -28.23
N GLY A 151 21.28 -0.55 -29.45
CA GLY A 151 22.26 -1.06 -30.40
C GLY A 151 22.44 -2.58 -30.45
N ALA A 152 21.64 -3.27 -31.29
CA ALA A 152 22.13 -4.45 -31.99
C ALA A 152 21.48 -4.50 -33.38
N GLY A 153 22.32 -4.48 -34.38
CA GLY A 153 21.96 -4.73 -35.79
C GLY A 153 21.47 -6.17 -35.98
N PRO A 154 20.94 -6.48 -37.16
CA PRO A 154 20.23 -7.72 -37.42
C PRO A 154 21.19 -8.90 -37.62
N ALA A 155 21.12 -9.91 -36.72
CA ALA A 155 21.79 -11.18 -36.99
C ALA A 155 21.05 -12.37 -36.36
N GLY A 156 20.57 -13.28 -37.17
CA GLY A 156 20.60 -14.72 -36.91
C GLY A 156 19.41 -15.35 -36.24
N ALA A 157 18.47 -15.85 -37.06
CA ALA A 157 17.53 -16.89 -36.70
C ALA A 157 18.25 -18.21 -36.36
N GLY A 158 17.98 -18.81 -35.19
CA GLY A 158 18.38 -20.15 -34.81
C GLY A 158 17.20 -20.90 -34.17
N PRO A 159 17.08 -22.25 -34.30
CA PRO A 159 15.82 -22.96 -34.19
C PRO A 159 15.43 -23.32 -32.75
N ALA A 160 14.11 -23.40 -32.56
CA ALA A 160 13.42 -23.85 -31.36
C ALA A 160 13.75 -25.26 -30.91
N GLY A 161 14.03 -25.43 -29.59
CA GLY A 161 14.05 -26.71 -28.90
C GLY A 161 12.84 -26.84 -27.98
N PRO A 162 12.26 -28.05 -27.78
CA PRO A 162 11.03 -28.23 -27.00
C PRO A 162 11.29 -28.28 -25.51
N GLY A 163 10.70 -27.37 -24.76
CA GLY A 163 10.72 -27.33 -23.30
C GLY A 163 9.51 -28.06 -22.71
N GLY A 164 9.74 -28.80 -21.64
CA GLY A 164 8.76 -29.61 -20.92
C GLY A 164 7.82 -28.80 -20.00
N PRO A 165 6.78 -29.45 -19.41
CA PRO A 165 5.69 -28.75 -18.73
C PRO A 165 6.08 -28.40 -17.29
N GLY A 166 6.13 -27.15 -16.95
CA GLY A 166 6.30 -26.64 -15.59
C GLY A 166 5.04 -25.98 -15.08
N ALA A 167 4.54 -26.52 -13.99
CA ALA A 167 3.63 -26.00 -12.97
C ALA A 167 2.79 -24.75 -13.31
N ALA A 168 1.50 -24.98 -13.43
CA ALA A 168 0.46 -23.95 -13.49
C ALA A 168 0.33 -23.23 -12.14
N GLY A 169 0.97 -22.07 -12.02
CA GLY A 169 0.62 -21.07 -11.02
C GLY A 169 -0.59 -20.29 -11.52
N ALA A 170 -1.64 -20.15 -10.69
CA ALA A 170 -2.84 -19.44 -11.02
C ALA A 170 -2.50 -17.99 -11.39
N GLU A 171 -2.68 -17.63 -12.65
CA GLU A 171 -2.57 -16.24 -13.14
C GLU A 171 -3.74 -15.42 -12.57
N VAL A 172 -3.42 -14.47 -11.72
CA VAL A 172 -4.34 -13.41 -11.29
C VAL A 172 -4.53 -12.45 -12.47
N PRO A 173 -5.76 -12.20 -12.96
CA PRO A 173 -5.99 -11.32 -14.10
C PRO A 173 -5.53 -9.89 -13.80
N GLY A 174 -4.54 -9.39 -14.56
CA GLY A 174 -4.13 -7.97 -14.54
C GLY A 174 -2.79 -7.63 -13.89
N ALA A 175 -2.02 -8.59 -13.39
CA ALA A 175 -0.67 -8.34 -12.89
C ALA A 175 0.37 -8.62 -13.99
N HIS A 176 1.04 -7.60 -14.50
CA HIS A 176 2.25 -7.78 -15.30
C HIS A 176 3.43 -8.11 -14.39
N PRO A 177 4.37 -8.99 -14.81
CA PRO A 177 5.54 -9.38 -14.01
C PRO A 177 6.46 -8.20 -13.62
N ASP A 178 6.31 -7.07 -14.30
CA ASP A 178 7.10 -5.85 -14.08
C ASP A 178 6.39 -4.83 -13.15
N ASP A 179 5.22 -5.15 -12.59
CA ASP A 179 4.47 -4.23 -11.73
C ASP A 179 5.04 -4.24 -10.29
N VAL A 180 5.46 -3.06 -9.81
CA VAL A 180 5.81 -2.86 -8.40
C VAL A 180 4.55 -2.61 -7.59
N ARG A 181 4.21 -3.54 -6.69
CA ARG A 181 3.00 -3.44 -5.86
C ARG A 181 3.23 -2.51 -4.67
N LEU A 182 2.40 -1.47 -4.58
CA LEU A 182 2.32 -0.57 -3.42
C LEU A 182 0.99 -0.77 -2.70
N THR A 183 1.02 -0.70 -1.37
CA THR A 183 -0.20 -0.65 -0.56
C THR A 183 -0.88 0.72 -0.70
N PRO A 184 -2.16 0.87 -0.35
CA PRO A 184 -2.85 2.17 -0.41
C PRO A 184 -2.14 3.29 0.35
N THR A 185 -1.57 3.00 1.52
CA THR A 185 -0.82 3.99 2.30
C THR A 185 0.52 4.35 1.67
N GLU A 186 1.26 3.37 1.15
CA GLU A 186 2.48 3.63 0.38
C GLU A 186 2.18 4.51 -0.85
N TRP A 187 1.08 4.22 -1.56
CA TRP A 187 0.63 5.04 -2.68
C TRP A 187 0.36 6.48 -2.26
N HIS A 188 -0.40 6.68 -1.19
CA HIS A 188 -0.75 8.02 -0.75
C HIS A 188 0.48 8.80 -0.30
N LEU A 189 1.41 8.16 0.43
CA LEU A 189 2.68 8.78 0.81
C LEU A 189 3.52 9.15 -0.41
N LEU A 190 3.62 8.24 -1.40
CA LEU A 190 4.33 8.50 -2.65
C LEU A 190 3.67 9.66 -3.42
N GLU A 191 2.35 9.65 -3.57
CA GLU A 191 1.60 10.69 -4.26
C GLU A 191 1.82 12.07 -3.64
N VAL A 192 1.75 12.19 -2.30
CA VAL A 192 2.00 13.46 -1.59
C VAL A 192 3.42 13.97 -1.87
N LEU A 193 4.41 13.08 -1.89
CA LEU A 193 5.80 13.44 -2.20
C LEU A 193 5.96 13.88 -3.66
N LEU A 194 5.41 13.12 -4.60
CA LEU A 194 5.52 13.39 -6.04
C LEU A 194 4.77 14.65 -6.49
N ARG A 195 3.68 15.00 -5.81
CA ARG A 195 2.95 16.28 -6.04
C ARG A 195 3.69 17.52 -5.52
N ASN A 196 4.76 17.34 -4.74
CA ASN A 196 5.56 18.42 -4.17
C ASN A 196 7.06 18.27 -4.54
N PRO A 197 7.42 18.26 -5.84
CA PRO A 197 8.79 18.05 -6.27
C PRO A 197 9.73 19.14 -5.71
N GLY A 198 10.89 18.71 -5.21
CA GLY A 198 11.91 19.59 -4.63
C GLY A 198 11.54 20.22 -3.28
N ARG A 199 10.27 20.17 -2.87
CA ARG A 199 9.80 20.78 -1.64
C ARG A 199 10.06 19.88 -0.43
N LEU A 200 10.56 20.47 0.65
CA LEU A 200 10.67 19.81 1.93
C LEU A 200 9.28 19.70 2.59
N LEU A 201 8.84 18.48 2.86
CA LEU A 201 7.63 18.20 3.61
C LEU A 201 7.99 17.77 5.02
N SER A 202 7.50 18.50 6.02
CA SER A 202 7.74 18.16 7.42
C SER A 202 7.05 16.85 7.80
N ARG A 203 7.54 16.17 8.85
CA ARG A 203 6.93 14.94 9.35
C ARG A 203 5.45 15.13 9.69
N ASN A 204 5.11 16.23 10.34
CA ASN A 204 3.72 16.53 10.72
C ASN A 204 2.83 16.75 9.49
N GLN A 205 3.34 17.43 8.45
CA GLN A 205 2.59 17.58 7.19
C GLN A 205 2.31 16.22 6.56
N LEU A 206 3.33 15.36 6.41
CA LEU A 206 3.16 14.03 5.84
C LEU A 206 2.22 13.16 6.69
N LEU A 207 2.33 13.19 8.02
CA LEU A 207 1.45 12.45 8.90
C LEU A 207 0.01 12.94 8.79
N THR A 208 -0.21 14.26 8.75
CA THR A 208 -1.55 14.83 8.61
C THR A 208 -2.18 14.54 7.25
N GLU A 209 -1.41 14.68 6.17
CA GLU A 209 -1.86 14.40 4.80
C GLU A 209 -2.19 12.91 4.62
N VAL A 210 -1.28 12.02 5.05
CA VAL A 210 -1.41 10.59 4.80
C VAL A 210 -2.36 9.91 5.78
N TRP A 211 -2.33 10.25 7.06
CA TRP A 211 -3.13 9.59 8.11
C TRP A 211 -4.25 10.46 8.70
N GLY A 212 -4.22 11.77 8.47
CA GLY A 212 -5.21 12.72 8.95
C GLY A 212 -4.80 13.45 10.24
N PRO A 213 -5.57 14.47 10.66
CA PRO A 213 -5.30 15.20 11.89
C PRO A 213 -5.44 14.27 13.11
N GLY A 214 -4.47 14.32 14.02
CA GLY A 214 -4.42 13.46 15.21
C GLY A 214 -3.26 12.45 15.21
N TYR A 215 -2.51 12.36 14.11
CA TYR A 215 -1.38 11.42 13.98
C TYR A 215 0.00 12.05 14.21
N ALA A 216 0.09 13.25 14.73
CA ALA A 216 1.36 13.99 14.91
C ALA A 216 2.44 13.16 15.64
N ASP A 217 2.05 12.24 16.52
CA ASP A 217 2.96 11.41 17.31
C ASP A 217 3.33 10.05 16.66
N ALA A 218 2.70 9.69 15.54
CA ALA A 218 2.94 8.41 14.86
C ALA A 218 4.20 8.41 13.96
N THR A 219 5.27 9.06 14.41
CA THR A 219 6.52 9.22 13.63
C THR A 219 7.22 7.91 13.29
N GLY A 220 7.00 6.85 14.08
CA GLY A 220 7.53 5.51 13.81
C GLY A 220 6.97 4.91 12.53
N ASN A 221 5.68 5.08 12.28
CA ASN A 221 5.02 4.56 11.08
C ASN A 221 5.57 5.21 9.81
N LEU A 222 5.73 6.56 9.80
CA LEU A 222 6.25 7.27 8.64
C LEU A 222 7.64 6.78 8.23
N ARG A 223 8.54 6.52 9.21
CA ARG A 223 9.88 5.99 8.93
C ARG A 223 9.82 4.62 8.27
N LEU A 224 8.93 3.76 8.74
CA LEU A 224 8.75 2.42 8.21
C LEU A 224 8.24 2.47 6.76
N TYR A 225 7.18 3.24 6.49
CA TYR A 225 6.66 3.39 5.14
C TYR A 225 7.67 4.02 4.17
N MET A 226 8.47 4.99 4.63
CA MET A 226 9.56 5.53 3.83
C MET A 226 10.63 4.48 3.51
N ALA A 227 10.95 3.60 4.47
CA ALA A 227 11.88 2.50 4.24
C ALA A 227 11.31 1.47 3.24
N GLN A 228 10.01 1.16 3.34
CA GLN A 228 9.31 0.25 2.41
C GLN A 228 9.27 0.83 0.99
N LEU A 229 8.90 2.10 0.83
CA LEU A 229 8.93 2.77 -0.47
C LEU A 229 10.32 2.74 -1.09
N ARG A 230 11.36 3.03 -0.32
CA ARG A 230 12.74 2.97 -0.81
C ARG A 230 13.14 1.58 -1.27
N ARG A 231 12.79 0.54 -0.51
CA ARG A 231 13.04 -0.86 -0.92
C ARG A 231 12.39 -1.22 -2.26
N LYS A 232 11.25 -0.61 -2.58
CA LYS A 232 10.48 -0.89 -3.80
C LYS A 232 10.87 -0.01 -4.98
N LEU A 233 11.27 1.24 -4.73
CA LEU A 233 11.42 2.25 -5.76
C LEU A 233 12.87 2.67 -5.99
N GLU A 234 13.72 2.70 -4.96
CA GLU A 234 15.09 3.17 -5.09
C GLU A 234 16.03 2.05 -5.59
N PRO A 235 17.04 2.37 -6.40
CA PRO A 235 18.07 1.42 -6.79
C PRO A 235 18.90 0.92 -5.59
N ASP A 236 19.19 1.82 -4.65
CA ASP A 236 19.85 1.54 -3.38
C ASP A 236 19.04 2.20 -2.24
N PRO A 237 18.29 1.41 -1.45
CA PRO A 237 17.49 1.95 -0.34
C PRO A 237 18.29 2.67 0.73
N ALA A 238 19.58 2.33 0.89
CA ALA A 238 20.47 2.96 1.87
C ALA A 238 21.01 4.32 1.38
N ARG A 239 21.03 4.52 0.05
CA ARG A 239 21.46 5.75 -0.60
C ARG A 239 20.37 6.26 -1.56
N PRO A 240 19.23 6.72 -1.02
CA PRO A 240 18.11 7.11 -1.84
C PRO A 240 18.45 8.30 -2.74
N ARG A 241 18.00 8.24 -4.00
CA ARG A 241 18.18 9.29 -5.00
C ARG A 241 16.98 10.21 -5.10
N TRP A 242 15.78 9.65 -4.93
CA TRP A 242 14.51 10.36 -5.13
C TRP A 242 13.81 10.69 -3.82
N LEU A 243 13.77 9.74 -2.88
CA LEU A 243 13.06 9.90 -1.61
C LEU A 243 14.05 10.27 -0.49
N ILE A 244 14.44 11.53 -0.47
CA ILE A 244 15.50 12.04 0.42
C ILE A 244 14.98 12.26 1.84
N THR A 245 15.80 11.94 2.85
CA THR A 245 15.55 12.34 4.24
C THR A 245 16.37 13.59 4.57
N GLU A 246 15.68 14.62 5.06
CA GLU A 246 16.34 15.79 5.65
C GLU A 246 16.36 15.61 7.18
N PRO A 247 17.50 15.33 7.78
CA PRO A 247 17.61 15.00 9.20
C PRO A 247 16.97 16.07 10.08
N GLY A 248 16.10 15.66 11.00
CA GLY A 248 15.39 16.57 11.90
C GLY A 248 14.20 17.29 11.28
N MET A 249 14.12 17.48 9.97
CA MET A 249 13.14 18.32 9.30
C MET A 249 12.01 17.51 8.62
N GLY A 250 12.33 16.48 7.82
CA GLY A 250 11.29 15.73 7.10
C GLY A 250 11.82 14.96 5.90
N TYR A 251 11.03 14.94 4.82
CA TYR A 251 11.35 14.23 3.59
C TYR A 251 11.09 15.11 2.36
N ARG A 252 11.79 14.80 1.28
CA ARG A 252 11.68 15.50 0.01
C ARG A 252 11.74 14.51 -1.14
N TYR A 253 10.88 14.69 -2.13
CA TYR A 253 11.07 14.09 -3.44
C TYR A 253 12.01 14.97 -4.27
N GLN A 254 13.09 14.37 -4.75
CA GLN A 254 14.06 15.05 -5.62
C GLN A 254 13.96 14.42 -7.02
N PRO A 255 13.40 15.14 -8.01
CA PRO A 255 13.43 14.69 -9.40
C PRO A 255 14.88 14.55 -9.89
N SER A 256 15.17 13.55 -10.72
CA SER A 256 16.47 13.51 -11.42
C SER A 256 16.50 14.56 -12.53
N PRO A 257 17.66 15.18 -12.80
CA PRO A 257 17.80 16.16 -13.88
C PRO A 257 17.42 15.62 -15.27
N ASP A 258 17.51 14.30 -15.46
CA ASP A 258 17.18 13.62 -16.73
C ASP A 258 15.68 13.27 -16.85
N GLU A 259 14.83 13.67 -15.90
CA GLU A 259 13.43 13.25 -15.78
C GLU A 259 12.44 14.41 -16.05
N ASP A 260 12.92 15.59 -16.38
CA ASP A 260 12.08 16.73 -16.75
C ASP A 260 11.62 16.57 -18.22
N PRO A 261 10.35 16.23 -18.50
CA PRO A 261 9.88 16.07 -19.88
C PRO A 261 9.86 17.38 -20.68
N ASP A 262 10.07 18.53 -20.03
CA ASP A 262 10.06 19.86 -20.65
C ASP A 262 11.46 20.46 -20.87
N GLN A 263 12.55 19.74 -20.54
CA GLN A 263 13.88 20.21 -20.88
C GLN A 263 14.26 19.74 -22.29
N PRO A 264 14.44 20.67 -23.24
CA PRO A 264 15.00 20.32 -24.56
C PRO A 264 16.41 19.77 -24.38
N ALA A 265 16.69 18.65 -25.05
CA ALA A 265 18.02 18.04 -25.07
C ALA A 265 19.08 19.10 -25.32
N ALA A 266 20.00 19.25 -24.37
CA ALA A 266 21.16 20.09 -24.56
C ALA A 266 22.03 19.50 -25.68
N GLU A 267 22.17 20.28 -26.79
CA GLU A 267 23.11 20.03 -27.88
C GLU A 267 24.57 20.05 -27.43
#